data_bba869ba6ce9da5d49519aed894c3a67
#
_entry.id   bba869ba6ce9da5d49519aed894c3a67
#
_cell.length_a   1.000
_cell.length_b   1.000
_cell.length_c   1.000
_cell.angle_alpha   90.00
_cell.angle_beta   90.00
_cell.angle_gamma   90.00
#
_symmetry.space_group_name_H-M   'P 1'
#
loop_
_entity.id
_entity.type
_entity.pdbx_description
1 polymer ?
#
loop_
_entity_poly.entity_id
_entity_poly.type
_entity_poly.pdbx_seq_one_letter_code
_entity_poly.pdbx_strand_id
1 'polypeptide(L)'
;MKFLENGKIAEVFKFRHACKEFDGNKSVSEADFRTILEAGRLSPSSFGFEPWKFLVLKSKEIRQKIYDAAWGGQDALNNASEFVVILARVGADLHPNADYISYVMKEVQGLNDEVQKIKRGFLRTFKKIIFAFTMTSKSSLTGRASSAT
;
A
#
# COMPACT_ATOMS: atom_id res chain seq x y z
N MET A 1 7.56 -27.14 -1.63
CA MET A 1 6.67 -26.04 -1.23
C MET A 1 5.30 -26.62 -0.89
N LYS A 2 4.78 -26.46 0.34
CA LYS A 2 3.43 -26.90 0.68
C LYS A 2 2.47 -25.75 0.37
N PHE A 3 1.54 -25.94 -0.54
CA PHE A 3 0.45 -24.99 -0.78
C PHE A 3 -0.65 -25.18 0.24
N LEU A 4 -1.36 -24.11 0.58
CA LEU A 4 -2.55 -24.19 1.42
C LEU A 4 -3.65 -24.95 0.66
N GLU A 5 -4.41 -25.77 1.37
CA GLU A 5 -5.61 -26.41 0.84
C GLU A 5 -6.65 -25.34 0.45
N ASN A 6 -7.35 -25.53 -0.66
CA ASN A 6 -8.33 -24.56 -1.17
C ASN A 6 -9.39 -24.17 -0.14
N GLY A 7 -9.86 -25.11 0.69
CA GLY A 7 -10.81 -24.85 1.77
C GLY A 7 -10.30 -23.86 2.82
N LYS A 8 -9.03 -23.98 3.22
CA LYS A 8 -8.41 -23.08 4.22
C LYS A 8 -8.32 -21.64 3.75
N ILE A 9 -8.08 -21.40 2.47
CA ILE A 9 -8.06 -20.04 1.91
C ILE A 9 -9.44 -19.40 2.06
N ALA A 10 -10.51 -20.11 1.72
CA ALA A 10 -11.88 -19.62 1.85
C ALA A 10 -12.26 -19.34 3.31
N GLU A 11 -11.83 -20.18 4.26
CA GLU A 11 -12.04 -19.98 5.69
C GLU A 11 -11.36 -18.71 6.20
N VAL A 12 -10.11 -18.44 5.81
CA VAL A 12 -9.39 -17.21 6.17
C VAL A 12 -10.14 -15.97 5.66
N PHE A 13 -10.64 -15.98 4.43
CA PHE A 13 -11.42 -14.86 3.89
C PHE A 13 -12.75 -14.66 4.62
N LYS A 14 -13.44 -15.71 5.05
CA LYS A 14 -14.66 -15.63 5.86
C LYS A 14 -14.38 -15.12 7.28
N PHE A 15 -13.27 -15.52 7.87
CA PHE A 15 -12.85 -15.10 9.21
C PHE A 15 -12.42 -13.62 9.24
N ARG A 16 -11.73 -13.15 8.18
CA ARG A 16 -11.17 -11.80 8.10
C ARG A 16 -12.27 -10.72 8.18
N HIS A 17 -12.16 -9.83 9.13
CA HIS A 17 -12.99 -8.62 9.23
C HIS A 17 -12.15 -7.42 9.67
N ALA A 18 -12.69 -6.20 9.54
CA ALA A 18 -12.08 -5.00 10.09
C ALA A 18 -12.47 -4.88 11.57
N CYS A 19 -11.56 -5.25 12.46
CA CYS A 19 -11.72 -5.09 13.89
C CYS A 19 -11.87 -3.60 14.23
N LYS A 20 -12.85 -3.26 15.08
CA LYS A 20 -13.11 -1.88 15.51
C LYS A 20 -12.68 -1.62 16.95
N GLU A 21 -12.64 -2.65 17.77
CA GLU A 21 -12.27 -2.59 19.18
C GLU A 21 -11.12 -3.55 19.43
N PHE A 22 -10.12 -3.09 20.15
CA PHE A 22 -8.91 -3.85 20.45
C PHE A 22 -8.80 -4.08 21.97
N ASP A 23 -8.49 -5.29 22.38
CA ASP A 23 -8.20 -5.63 23.77
C ASP A 23 -6.75 -5.24 24.11
N GLY A 24 -6.59 -4.13 24.84
CA GLY A 24 -5.27 -3.62 25.23
C GLY A 24 -4.46 -4.58 26.13
N ASN A 25 -5.06 -5.65 26.65
CA ASN A 25 -4.38 -6.67 27.45
C ASN A 25 -3.81 -7.81 26.60
N LYS A 26 -4.13 -7.85 25.30
CA LYS A 26 -3.62 -8.85 24.36
C LYS A 26 -2.54 -8.28 23.47
N SER A 27 -1.59 -9.11 23.11
CA SER A 27 -0.51 -8.73 22.21
C SER A 27 -0.33 -9.76 21.10
N VAL A 28 0.05 -9.28 19.93
CA VAL A 28 0.54 -10.14 18.85
C VAL A 28 1.97 -10.57 19.20
N SER A 29 2.29 -11.85 19.02
CA SER A 29 3.65 -12.33 19.23
C SER A 29 4.64 -11.66 18.26
N GLU A 30 5.90 -11.50 18.67
CA GLU A 30 6.92 -10.92 17.77
C GLU A 30 7.10 -11.76 16.50
N ALA A 31 6.99 -13.07 16.58
CA ALA A 31 7.09 -13.98 15.46
C ALA A 31 5.92 -13.78 14.47
N ASP A 32 4.69 -13.66 14.96
CA ASP A 32 3.51 -13.40 14.13
C ASP A 32 3.60 -12.00 13.50
N PHE A 33 4.02 -11.00 14.28
CA PHE A 33 4.16 -9.66 13.77
C PHE A 33 5.23 -9.56 12.66
N ARG A 34 6.36 -10.24 12.82
CA ARG A 34 7.38 -10.36 11.76
C ARG A 34 6.81 -11.03 10.51
N THR A 35 6.01 -12.08 10.67
CA THR A 35 5.33 -12.76 9.55
C THR A 35 4.39 -11.82 8.80
N ILE A 36 3.63 -10.98 9.52
CA ILE A 36 2.74 -9.98 8.93
C ILE A 36 3.54 -8.95 8.12
N LEU A 37 4.63 -8.41 8.68
CA LEU A 37 5.48 -7.44 7.98
C LEU A 37 6.15 -8.06 6.74
N GLU A 38 6.59 -9.31 6.84
CA GLU A 38 7.21 -10.03 5.72
C GLU A 38 6.19 -10.31 4.60
N ALA A 39 4.95 -10.66 4.94
CA ALA A 39 3.87 -10.79 3.97
C ALA A 39 3.62 -9.46 3.23
N GLY A 40 3.66 -8.33 3.96
CA GLY A 40 3.60 -7.00 3.36
C GLY A 40 4.78 -6.72 2.43
N ARG A 41 6.00 -7.05 2.85
CA ARG A 41 7.23 -6.87 2.08
C ARG A 41 7.22 -7.69 0.78
N LEU A 42 6.71 -8.92 0.84
CA LEU A 42 6.63 -9.84 -0.31
C LEU A 42 5.41 -9.59 -1.21
N SER A 43 4.55 -8.64 -0.85
CA SER A 43 3.37 -8.32 -1.66
C SER A 43 3.76 -7.76 -3.02
N PRO A 44 3.07 -8.15 -4.11
CA PRO A 44 3.39 -7.65 -5.44
C PRO A 44 3.02 -6.17 -5.58
N SER A 45 3.74 -5.46 -6.44
CA SER A 45 3.43 -4.09 -6.83
C SER A 45 3.49 -3.90 -8.35
N SER A 46 2.82 -2.86 -8.85
CA SER A 46 2.90 -2.51 -10.26
C SER A 46 4.35 -2.30 -10.68
N PHE A 47 4.78 -3.01 -11.72
CA PHE A 47 6.15 -3.01 -12.25
C PHE A 47 7.22 -3.47 -11.25
N GLY A 48 6.85 -3.97 -10.05
CA GLY A 48 7.79 -4.38 -9.02
C GLY A 48 8.59 -3.22 -8.41
N PHE A 49 8.00 -2.02 -8.34
CA PHE A 49 8.68 -0.87 -7.76
C PHE A 49 8.53 -0.73 -6.25
N GLU A 50 7.63 -1.50 -5.62
CA GLU A 50 7.44 -1.52 -4.16
C GLU A 50 7.39 -0.11 -3.53
N PRO A 51 6.47 0.78 -4.00
CA PRO A 51 6.50 2.20 -3.66
C PRO A 51 5.95 2.49 -2.27
N TRP A 52 6.25 1.65 -1.30
CA TRP A 52 5.77 1.78 0.08
C TRP A 52 6.89 1.63 1.11
N LYS A 53 6.60 2.06 2.31
CA LYS A 53 7.41 1.81 3.51
C LYS A 53 6.46 1.55 4.67
N PHE A 54 6.75 0.52 5.46
CA PHE A 54 6.03 0.22 6.70
C PHE A 54 6.72 0.90 7.87
N LEU A 55 6.00 1.79 8.55
CA LEU A 55 6.47 2.48 9.75
C LEU A 55 5.75 1.90 10.96
N VAL A 56 6.48 1.17 11.81
CA VAL A 56 5.95 0.59 13.04
C VAL A 56 6.00 1.62 14.15
N LEU A 57 4.86 1.97 14.72
CA LEU A 57 4.75 2.95 15.80
C LEU A 57 4.77 2.27 17.16
N LYS A 58 5.95 2.20 17.77
CA LYS A 58 6.13 1.60 19.11
C LYS A 58 5.82 2.56 20.25
N SER A 59 6.15 3.85 20.09
CA SER A 59 5.98 4.85 21.14
C SER A 59 4.52 5.32 21.25
N LYS A 60 3.98 5.31 22.46
CA LYS A 60 2.65 5.84 22.76
C LYS A 60 2.57 7.35 22.51
N GLU A 61 3.64 8.09 22.76
CA GLU A 61 3.72 9.53 22.51
C GLU A 61 3.59 9.85 21.02
N ILE A 62 4.21 9.04 20.15
CA ILE A 62 4.09 9.19 18.70
C ILE A 62 2.67 8.83 18.24
N ARG A 63 2.09 7.75 18.78
CA ARG A 63 0.69 7.38 18.48
C ARG A 63 -0.26 8.52 18.88
N GLN A 64 -0.04 9.15 20.04
CA GLN A 64 -0.86 10.27 20.49
C GLN A 64 -0.76 11.50 19.57
N LYS A 65 0.44 11.80 19.02
CA LYS A 65 0.62 12.95 18.10
C LYS A 65 -0.17 12.82 16.80
N ILE A 66 -0.49 11.60 16.36
CA ILE A 66 -1.25 11.37 15.13
C ILE A 66 -2.72 11.02 15.40
N TYR A 67 -3.12 11.01 16.66
CA TYR A 67 -4.47 10.58 17.08
C TYR A 67 -5.58 11.34 16.36
N ASP A 68 -5.48 12.69 16.33
CA ASP A 68 -6.50 13.54 15.71
C ASP A 68 -6.54 13.37 14.19
N ALA A 69 -5.42 13.02 13.57
CA ALA A 69 -5.34 12.77 12.12
C ALA A 69 -5.78 11.34 11.72
N ALA A 70 -5.86 10.42 12.68
CA ALA A 70 -6.19 9.00 12.42
C ALA A 70 -7.70 8.75 12.48
N TRP A 71 -8.47 9.50 11.71
CA TRP A 71 -9.93 9.37 11.68
C TRP A 71 -10.37 7.91 11.48
N GLY A 72 -11.16 7.38 12.44
CA GLY A 72 -11.60 5.98 12.47
C GLY A 72 -10.55 4.96 12.94
N GLY A 73 -9.34 5.41 13.28
CA GLY A 73 -8.25 4.57 13.79
C GLY A 73 -7.85 4.84 15.24
N GLN A 74 -8.59 5.70 15.95
CA GLN A 74 -8.24 6.16 17.30
C GLN A 74 -8.17 5.00 18.31
N ASP A 75 -9.13 4.06 18.28
CA ASP A 75 -9.11 2.90 19.17
C ASP A 75 -7.86 2.03 18.93
N ALA A 76 -7.53 1.76 17.66
CA ALA A 76 -6.34 1.01 17.31
C ALA A 76 -5.04 1.70 17.77
N LEU A 77 -4.95 3.03 17.70
CA LEU A 77 -3.80 3.79 18.21
C LEU A 77 -3.59 3.62 19.71
N ASN A 78 -4.69 3.56 20.48
CA ASN A 78 -4.63 3.43 21.93
C ASN A 78 -4.46 1.98 22.38
N ASN A 79 -5.19 1.05 21.79
CA ASN A 79 -5.40 -0.28 22.34
C ASN A 79 -4.73 -1.42 21.55
N ALA A 80 -4.45 -1.25 20.25
CA ALA A 80 -3.75 -2.28 19.50
C ALA A 80 -2.30 -2.43 19.96
N SER A 81 -1.85 -3.68 20.16
CA SER A 81 -0.46 -3.97 20.54
C SER A 81 0.54 -3.45 19.50
N GLU A 82 0.20 -3.62 18.23
CA GLU A 82 1.01 -3.15 17.11
C GLU A 82 0.24 -2.16 16.23
N PHE A 83 0.91 -1.09 15.80
CA PHE A 83 0.34 -0.12 14.87
C PHE A 83 1.33 0.17 13.75
N VAL A 84 0.88 -0.02 12.50
CA VAL A 84 1.70 0.17 11.32
C VAL A 84 1.09 1.25 10.42
N VAL A 85 1.88 2.25 10.09
CA VAL A 85 1.55 3.25 9.07
C VAL A 85 2.19 2.82 7.76
N ILE A 86 1.38 2.70 6.72
CA ILE A 86 1.87 2.42 5.37
C ILE A 86 2.08 3.75 4.65
N LEU A 87 3.33 4.08 4.40
CA LEU A 87 3.71 5.25 3.62
C LEU A 87 3.80 4.87 2.15
N ALA A 88 3.17 5.64 1.27
CA ALA A 88 3.29 5.50 -0.17
C ALA A 88 4.13 6.63 -0.76
N ARG A 89 4.98 6.32 -1.74
CA ARG A 89 5.73 7.33 -2.47
C ARG A 89 4.79 8.22 -3.29
N VAL A 90 5.09 9.50 -3.32
CA VAL A 90 4.34 10.47 -4.13
C VAL A 90 4.60 10.30 -5.64
N GLY A 91 3.69 10.82 -6.45
CA GLY A 91 3.75 10.66 -7.91
C GLY A 91 5.03 11.18 -8.58
N ALA A 92 5.73 12.15 -7.97
CA ALA A 92 7.02 12.66 -8.44
C ALA A 92 8.11 11.57 -8.39
N ASP A 93 8.20 10.81 -7.29
CA ASP A 93 9.16 9.72 -7.13
C ASP A 93 8.91 8.55 -8.11
N LEU A 94 7.67 8.43 -8.59
CA LEU A 94 7.25 7.39 -9.52
C LEU A 94 7.25 7.87 -10.99
N HIS A 95 7.85 9.02 -11.28
CA HIS A 95 8.06 9.44 -12.66
C HIS A 95 9.07 8.52 -13.37
N PRO A 96 8.89 8.16 -14.65
CA PRO A 96 9.78 7.23 -15.37
C PRO A 96 11.27 7.55 -15.31
N ASN A 97 11.63 8.82 -15.10
CA ASN A 97 13.01 9.27 -14.98
C ASN A 97 13.41 9.66 -13.54
N ALA A 98 12.60 9.32 -12.53
CA ALA A 98 12.93 9.59 -11.14
C ALA A 98 14.11 8.72 -10.68
N ASP A 99 14.89 9.24 -9.75
CA ASP A 99 16.05 8.54 -9.17
C ASP A 99 15.64 7.24 -8.50
N TYR A 100 14.50 7.24 -7.81
CA TYR A 100 13.96 6.03 -7.20
C TYR A 100 13.67 4.93 -8.22
N ILE A 101 13.04 5.26 -9.34
CA ILE A 101 12.75 4.30 -10.42
C ILE A 101 14.04 3.77 -11.03
N SER A 102 15.04 4.64 -11.22
CA SER A 102 16.37 4.29 -11.73
C SER A 102 17.09 3.34 -10.78
N TYR A 103 17.08 3.68 -9.49
CA TYR A 103 17.68 2.85 -8.43
C TYR A 103 17.04 1.45 -8.39
N VAL A 104 15.70 1.36 -8.34
CA VAL A 104 15.03 0.06 -8.26
C VAL A 104 15.31 -0.79 -9.50
N MET A 105 15.25 -0.21 -10.70
CA MET A 105 15.53 -0.97 -11.93
C MET A 105 16.97 -1.48 -11.99
N LYS A 106 17.93 -0.67 -11.59
CA LYS A 106 19.34 -1.00 -11.69
C LYS A 106 19.83 -1.84 -10.52
N GLU A 107 19.65 -1.35 -9.30
CA GLU A 107 20.29 -1.93 -8.11
C GLU A 107 19.45 -3.06 -7.48
N VAL A 108 18.11 -2.99 -7.58
CA VAL A 108 17.23 -4.01 -6.98
C VAL A 108 16.86 -5.10 -7.98
N GLN A 109 16.45 -4.69 -9.20
CA GLN A 109 16.01 -5.62 -10.24
C GLN A 109 17.12 -6.10 -11.16
N GLY A 110 18.32 -5.50 -11.09
CA GLY A 110 19.49 -5.90 -11.90
C GLY A 110 19.29 -5.74 -13.41
N LEU A 111 18.41 -4.81 -13.85
CA LEU A 111 18.09 -4.67 -15.25
C LEU A 111 19.22 -3.92 -16.01
N ASN A 112 19.59 -4.42 -17.19
CA ASN A 112 20.48 -3.70 -18.09
C ASN A 112 19.81 -2.46 -18.71
N ASP A 113 20.59 -1.58 -19.32
CA ASP A 113 20.11 -0.29 -19.84
C ASP A 113 19.03 -0.43 -20.92
N GLU A 114 19.12 -1.45 -21.77
CA GLU A 114 18.15 -1.69 -22.82
C GLU A 114 16.78 -2.07 -22.25
N VAL A 115 16.74 -2.99 -21.29
CA VAL A 115 15.50 -3.39 -20.60
C VAL A 115 14.93 -2.24 -19.78
N GLN A 116 15.77 -1.44 -19.12
CA GLN A 116 15.32 -0.25 -18.41
C GLN A 116 14.64 0.76 -19.36
N LYS A 117 15.21 0.98 -20.55
CA LYS A 117 14.62 1.87 -21.57
C LYS A 117 13.24 1.40 -22.01
N ILE A 118 13.08 0.11 -22.28
CA ILE A 118 11.78 -0.50 -22.64
C ILE A 118 10.78 -0.32 -21.48
N LYS A 119 11.18 -0.66 -20.26
CA LYS A 119 10.31 -0.56 -19.08
C LYS A 119 9.86 0.87 -18.80
N ARG A 120 10.74 1.87 -18.99
CA ARG A 120 10.38 3.30 -18.92
C ARG A 120 9.36 3.71 -19.99
N GLY A 121 9.45 3.14 -21.18
CA GLY A 121 8.46 3.34 -22.26
C GLY A 121 7.08 2.88 -21.84
N PHE A 122 6.96 1.66 -21.32
CA PHE A 122 5.70 1.13 -20.78
C PHE A 122 5.16 1.98 -19.64
N LEU A 123 6.00 2.42 -18.71
CA LEU A 123 5.59 3.25 -17.58
C LEU A 123 5.04 4.61 -18.03
N ARG A 124 5.62 5.23 -19.06
CA ARG A 124 5.10 6.47 -19.67
C ARG A 124 3.72 6.27 -20.30
N THR A 125 3.55 5.19 -21.05
CA THR A 125 2.28 4.86 -21.69
C THR A 125 1.20 4.56 -20.66
N PHE A 126 1.51 3.76 -19.64
CA PHE A 126 0.60 3.44 -18.55
C PHE A 126 0.12 4.71 -17.82
N LYS A 127 1.02 5.65 -17.49
CA LYS A 127 0.65 6.93 -16.87
C LYS A 127 -0.28 7.75 -17.74
N LYS A 128 -0.07 7.80 -19.06
CA LYS A 128 -0.97 8.50 -19.98
C LYS A 128 -2.36 7.90 -20.00
N ILE A 129 -2.47 6.57 -20.00
CA ILE A 129 -3.75 5.84 -19.97
C ILE A 129 -4.50 6.13 -18.68
N ILE A 130 -3.84 6.01 -17.52
CA ILE A 130 -4.46 6.28 -16.21
C ILE A 130 -4.92 7.73 -16.13
N PHE A 131 -4.10 8.69 -16.57
CA PHE A 131 -4.47 10.11 -16.57
C PHE A 131 -5.70 10.37 -17.45
N ALA A 132 -5.72 9.83 -18.67
CA ALA A 132 -6.86 9.95 -19.58
C ALA A 132 -8.15 9.39 -18.96
N PHE A 133 -8.07 8.18 -18.38
CA PHE A 133 -9.21 7.55 -17.70
C PHE A 133 -9.73 8.38 -16.53
N THR A 134 -8.83 8.93 -15.71
CA THR A 134 -9.21 9.76 -14.53
C THR A 134 -9.89 11.07 -14.97
N MET A 135 -9.43 11.69 -16.05
CA MET A 135 -10.05 12.91 -16.58
C MET A 135 -11.43 12.63 -17.17
N THR A 136 -11.59 11.54 -17.91
CA THR A 136 -12.90 11.15 -18.50
C THR A 136 -13.93 10.82 -17.40
N SER A 137 -13.54 10.15 -16.33
CA SER A 137 -14.44 9.83 -15.22
C SER A 137 -14.88 11.09 -14.44
N LYS A 138 -14.02 12.10 -14.29
CA LYS A 138 -14.38 13.37 -13.65
C LYS A 138 -15.38 14.17 -14.49
N SER A 139 -15.21 14.20 -15.81
CA SER A 139 -16.15 14.92 -16.70
C SER A 139 -17.56 14.29 -16.72
N SER A 140 -17.65 12.96 -16.60
CA SER A 140 -18.95 12.25 -16.51
C SER A 140 -19.69 12.50 -15.19
N LEU A 141 -18.99 12.75 -14.10
CA LEU A 141 -19.58 13.07 -12.80
C LEU A 141 -20.07 14.52 -12.71
N THR A 142 -19.37 15.45 -13.33
CA THR A 142 -19.80 16.88 -13.36
C THR A 142 -20.95 17.12 -14.34
N GLY A 143 -21.03 16.37 -15.45
CA GLY A 143 -22.14 16.45 -16.41
C GLY A 143 -23.49 15.94 -15.89
N ARG A 144 -23.51 15.09 -14.85
CA ARG A 144 -24.77 14.63 -14.22
C ARG A 144 -25.34 15.59 -13.18
N ALA A 145 -24.55 16.52 -12.66
CA ALA A 145 -25.01 17.49 -11.67
C ALA A 145 -25.74 18.71 -12.30
N SER A 146 -25.60 18.94 -13.61
CA SER A 146 -26.21 20.07 -14.31
C SER A 146 -27.54 19.77 -15.03
N SER A 147 -28.03 18.52 -14.98
CA SER A 147 -29.29 18.10 -15.61
C SER A 147 -30.45 17.82 -14.62
N ALA A 148 -30.31 18.24 -13.35
CA ALA A 148 -31.32 18.09 -12.29
C ALA A 148 -31.69 19.45 -11.72
N THR A 149 -32.11 20.38 -12.61
CA THR A 149 -32.86 21.62 -12.25
C THR A 149 -34.03 21.78 -13.17
#